data_4210da4fd7d2425bc4d41b59576d71da
#
_entry.id   4210da4fd7d2425bc4d41b59576d71da
#
_cell.length_a   1.000
_cell.length_b   1.000
_cell.length_c   1.000
_cell.angle_alpha   90.00
_cell.angle_beta   90.00
_cell.angle_gamma   90.00
#
_symmetry.space_group_name_H-M   'P 1'
#
loop_
_entity.id
_entity.type
_entity.pdbx_description
1 polymer ?
#
loop_
_entity_poly.entity_id
_entity_poly.type
_entity_poly.pdbx_seq_one_letter_code
_entity_poly.pdbx_strand_id
1 'polypeptide(L)'
;VAALIDAIYVQERTENTDQQCADAKAAWDALTDVQKELVEGENADPDYFGRDTGDASKDDARNQDEIGEQELLVLSFGTSYNDSRDITIGAIENAIQEAYPDYQVKRAFTSQIIIDKLKERDGIEIDNVTEALDRAVNDGVKTLVVQPTHLMNGYEYTDLLDELDTYKDKFDKIAIGDPLLTSDEDFKAVVQAITSETSSYDDGQTAICFMGHGTEADSNSVYTKLQETLTSEGYENYYIGTVEA
;
A
#
# COMPACT_ATOMS: atom_id res chain seq x y z
N VAL A 1 2.39 -15.99 26.50
CA VAL A 1 1.49 -14.90 26.11
C VAL A 1 0.30 -15.46 25.35
N ALA A 2 0.48 -16.24 24.26
CA ALA A 2 -0.62 -16.81 23.48
C ALA A 2 -1.67 -17.52 24.38
N ALA A 3 -1.24 -18.42 25.28
CA ALA A 3 -2.16 -19.10 26.17
C ALA A 3 -2.95 -18.17 27.13
N LEU A 4 -2.42 -17.00 27.47
CA LEU A 4 -3.16 -16.00 28.26
C LEU A 4 -4.22 -15.30 27.41
N ILE A 5 -3.91 -15.01 26.15
CA ILE A 5 -4.85 -14.42 25.19
C ILE A 5 -5.97 -15.44 24.88
N ASP A 6 -5.62 -16.68 24.54
CA ASP A 6 -6.57 -17.74 24.22
C ASP A 6 -7.52 -18.09 25.38
N ALA A 7 -7.11 -17.78 26.62
CA ALA A 7 -7.95 -17.94 27.81
C ALA A 7 -9.00 -16.83 27.98
N ILE A 8 -8.94 -15.74 27.21
CA ILE A 8 -9.92 -14.65 27.24
C ILE A 8 -11.12 -15.04 26.39
N TYR A 9 -12.23 -15.39 27.02
CA TYR A 9 -13.45 -15.72 26.30
C TYR A 9 -14.31 -14.48 26.10
N VAL A 10 -14.36 -14.00 24.88
CA VAL A 10 -14.96 -12.69 24.54
C VAL A 10 -16.47 -12.69 24.37
N GLN A 11 -17.11 -13.86 24.27
CA GLN A 11 -18.56 -13.96 24.09
C GLN A 11 -19.36 -13.84 25.40
N GLU A 12 -18.69 -14.01 26.53
CA GLU A 12 -19.31 -13.88 27.85
C GLU A 12 -18.34 -13.20 28.83
N ARG A 13 -18.72 -12.01 29.32
CA ARG A 13 -17.92 -11.29 30.30
C ARG A 13 -18.19 -11.83 31.68
N THR A 14 -17.16 -12.31 32.34
CA THR A 14 -17.19 -12.80 33.74
C THR A 14 -16.53 -11.79 34.68
N GLU A 15 -16.62 -12.01 35.99
CA GLU A 15 -15.93 -11.18 37.00
C GLU A 15 -14.39 -11.22 36.90
N ASN A 16 -13.84 -12.22 36.20
CA ASN A 16 -12.40 -12.39 36.02
C ASN A 16 -11.90 -11.84 34.69
N THR A 17 -12.78 -11.46 33.75
CA THR A 17 -12.38 -11.05 32.37
C THR A 17 -11.45 -9.86 32.38
N ASP A 18 -11.71 -8.85 33.22
CA ASP A 18 -10.84 -7.65 33.28
C ASP A 18 -9.42 -7.99 33.75
N GLN A 19 -9.31 -8.93 34.73
CA GLN A 19 -8.00 -9.36 35.21
C GLN A 19 -7.28 -10.21 34.15
N GLN A 20 -7.99 -11.08 33.45
CA GLN A 20 -7.42 -11.88 32.36
C GLN A 20 -6.87 -10.96 31.24
N CYS A 21 -7.63 -9.94 30.85
CA CYS A 21 -7.18 -8.96 29.87
C CYS A 21 -5.93 -8.19 30.35
N ALA A 22 -5.93 -7.75 31.61
CA ALA A 22 -4.80 -7.03 32.20
C ALA A 22 -3.52 -7.90 32.26
N ASP A 23 -3.65 -9.16 32.67
CA ASP A 23 -2.54 -10.10 32.76
C ASP A 23 -1.97 -10.42 31.37
N ALA A 24 -2.83 -10.66 30.38
CA ALA A 24 -2.44 -10.92 29.01
C ALA A 24 -1.74 -9.70 28.40
N LYS A 25 -2.29 -8.50 28.62
CA LYS A 25 -1.69 -7.24 28.13
C LYS A 25 -0.32 -6.98 28.76
N ALA A 26 -0.19 -7.17 30.07
CA ALA A 26 1.09 -6.99 30.77
C ALA A 26 2.16 -7.98 30.26
N ALA A 27 1.76 -9.23 29.99
CA ALA A 27 2.66 -10.22 29.43
C ALA A 27 3.05 -9.90 27.97
N TRP A 28 2.14 -9.33 27.19
CA TRP A 28 2.39 -8.80 25.84
C TRP A 28 3.37 -7.64 25.85
N ASP A 29 3.15 -6.65 26.71
CA ASP A 29 3.99 -5.45 26.81
C ASP A 29 5.43 -5.77 27.24
N ALA A 30 5.65 -6.91 27.90
CA ALA A 30 6.98 -7.39 28.27
C ALA A 30 7.75 -8.04 27.10
N LEU A 31 7.09 -8.32 25.95
CA LEU A 31 7.74 -8.88 24.78
C LEU A 31 8.48 -7.79 23.97
N THR A 32 9.59 -8.19 23.34
CA THR A 32 10.20 -7.39 22.26
C THR A 32 9.34 -7.48 21.00
N ASP A 33 9.51 -6.54 20.06
CA ASP A 33 8.74 -6.53 18.81
C ASP A 33 8.91 -7.81 18.00
N VAL A 34 10.15 -8.33 17.92
CA VAL A 34 10.41 -9.64 17.28
C VAL A 34 9.69 -10.79 17.98
N GLN A 35 9.53 -10.73 19.31
CA GLN A 35 8.79 -11.76 20.05
C GLN A 35 7.29 -11.64 19.87
N LYS A 36 6.76 -10.43 19.68
CA LYS A 36 5.34 -10.20 19.39
C LYS A 36 4.96 -10.83 18.05
N GLU A 37 5.82 -10.72 17.03
CA GLU A 37 5.63 -11.35 15.72
C GLU A 37 5.54 -12.88 15.75
N LEU A 38 5.99 -13.51 16.84
CA LEU A 38 5.97 -14.96 17.02
C LEU A 38 4.78 -15.44 17.88
N VAL A 39 3.90 -14.52 18.29
CA VAL A 39 2.72 -14.90 19.08
C VAL A 39 1.70 -15.54 18.16
N GLU A 40 1.40 -16.82 18.40
CA GLU A 40 0.43 -17.62 17.64
C GLU A 40 -0.35 -18.51 18.59
N GLY A 41 -1.66 -18.55 18.45
CA GLY A 41 -2.59 -19.33 19.27
C GLY A 41 -3.91 -19.56 18.54
N GLU A 42 -4.95 -19.99 19.26
CA GLU A 42 -6.30 -20.17 18.70
C GLU A 42 -6.94 -18.83 18.36
N ASN A 43 -6.78 -17.82 19.24
CA ASN A 43 -7.25 -16.45 19.06
C ASN A 43 -6.11 -15.43 19.16
N ALA A 44 -4.95 -15.87 19.65
CA ALA A 44 -3.79 -15.01 19.79
C ALA A 44 -3.05 -14.91 18.45
N ASP A 45 -2.76 -13.68 18.07
CA ASP A 45 -1.96 -13.34 16.90
C ASP A 45 -1.07 -12.11 17.21
N PRO A 46 -0.14 -11.75 16.33
CA PRO A 46 0.74 -10.58 16.52
C PRO A 46 -0.01 -9.26 16.64
N ASP A 47 -1.24 -9.16 16.17
CA ASP A 47 -2.04 -7.93 16.14
C ASP A 47 -3.11 -7.87 17.25
N TYR A 48 -3.20 -8.88 18.12
CA TYR A 48 -4.28 -9.01 19.11
C TYR A 48 -4.47 -7.77 20.00
N PHE A 49 -3.38 -7.15 20.46
CA PHE A 49 -3.41 -5.90 21.27
C PHE A 49 -3.15 -4.65 20.42
N GLY A 50 -3.21 -4.77 19.11
CA GLY A 50 -2.82 -3.75 18.15
C GLY A 50 -1.31 -3.72 17.92
N ARG A 51 -0.95 -3.41 16.70
CA ARG A 51 0.44 -3.26 16.26
C ARG A 51 0.82 -1.79 16.28
N ASP A 52 2.05 -1.48 16.67
CA ASP A 52 2.61 -0.16 16.42
C ASP A 52 2.77 0.01 14.90
N THR A 53 2.01 0.90 14.33
CA THR A 53 2.01 1.19 12.89
C THR A 53 2.67 2.50 12.55
N GLY A 54 3.28 3.16 13.55
CA GLY A 54 3.91 4.46 13.41
C GLY A 54 2.99 5.65 13.69
N ASP A 55 3.55 6.85 13.50
CA ASP A 55 2.91 8.11 13.83
C ASP A 55 1.97 8.59 12.72
N ALA A 56 0.67 8.41 12.93
CA ALA A 56 -0.38 8.83 12.01
C ALA A 56 -0.39 10.34 11.72
N SER A 57 0.14 11.18 12.61
CA SER A 57 0.14 12.64 12.44
C SER A 57 1.11 13.15 11.38
N LYS A 58 2.00 12.29 10.89
CA LYS A 58 2.94 12.62 9.81
C LYS A 58 2.33 12.50 8.42
N ASP A 59 1.18 11.84 8.32
CA ASP A 59 0.52 11.60 7.05
C ASP A 59 -0.42 12.75 6.68
N ASP A 60 -0.48 13.04 5.37
CA ASP A 60 -1.43 13.96 4.76
C ASP A 60 -2.43 13.14 3.94
N ALA A 61 -3.71 13.23 4.27
CA ALA A 61 -4.77 12.53 3.54
C ALA A 61 -4.92 13.00 2.09
N ARG A 62 -4.39 14.18 1.75
CA ARG A 62 -4.40 14.79 0.41
C ARG A 62 -5.78 14.84 -0.24
N ASN A 63 -6.78 15.17 0.56
CA ASN A 63 -8.18 15.27 0.12
C ASN A 63 -8.81 16.64 0.42
N GLN A 64 -8.00 17.72 0.43
CA GLN A 64 -8.48 19.10 0.62
C GLN A 64 -9.36 19.52 -0.57
N ASP A 65 -10.37 20.34 -0.30
CA ASP A 65 -11.25 20.92 -1.31
C ASP A 65 -10.63 22.19 -1.96
N GLU A 66 -11.26 22.69 -3.02
CA GLU A 66 -10.95 23.97 -3.67
C GLU A 66 -9.51 24.14 -4.16
N ILE A 67 -8.96 23.09 -4.77
CA ILE A 67 -7.55 23.04 -5.16
C ILE A 67 -7.22 23.60 -6.55
N GLY A 68 -8.22 24.02 -7.32
CA GLY A 68 -8.02 24.58 -8.66
C GLY A 68 -8.45 23.66 -9.80
N GLU A 69 -8.04 24.00 -11.02
CA GLU A 69 -8.56 23.36 -12.25
C GLU A 69 -7.73 22.15 -12.72
N GLN A 70 -6.57 21.90 -12.11
CA GLN A 70 -5.65 20.83 -12.53
C GLN A 70 -5.32 19.93 -11.35
N GLU A 71 -5.70 18.66 -11.46
CA GLU A 71 -5.47 17.67 -10.42
C GLU A 71 -4.71 16.47 -10.96
N LEU A 72 -3.80 15.94 -10.12
CA LEU A 72 -3.15 14.66 -10.32
C LEU A 72 -3.55 13.75 -9.15
N LEU A 73 -4.44 12.81 -9.44
CA LEU A 73 -4.95 11.85 -8.47
C LEU A 73 -4.06 10.60 -8.46
N VAL A 74 -3.37 10.36 -7.35
CA VAL A 74 -2.58 9.15 -7.13
C VAL A 74 -3.48 8.09 -6.52
N LEU A 75 -3.63 6.97 -7.21
CA LEU A 75 -4.46 5.84 -6.79
C LEU A 75 -3.60 4.67 -6.34
N SER A 76 -3.73 4.31 -5.08
CA SER A 76 -3.01 3.20 -4.47
C SER A 76 -3.98 2.19 -3.87
N PHE A 77 -3.56 0.92 -3.73
CA PHE A 77 -4.31 -0.04 -2.92
C PHE A 77 -4.47 0.47 -1.48
N GLY A 78 -3.43 1.10 -0.97
CA GLY A 78 -3.35 1.62 0.37
C GLY A 78 -2.60 0.71 1.33
N THR A 79 -2.26 1.26 2.48
CA THR A 79 -1.74 0.50 3.63
C THR A 79 -2.19 1.15 4.93
N SER A 80 -2.53 0.32 5.91
CA SER A 80 -2.89 0.79 7.25
C SER A 80 -1.68 0.99 8.16
N TYR A 81 -0.47 0.68 7.70
CA TYR A 81 0.77 0.92 8.43
C TYR A 81 1.25 2.35 8.15
N ASN A 82 1.24 3.21 9.18
CA ASN A 82 1.55 4.63 9.05
C ASN A 82 2.99 4.86 8.58
N ASP A 83 3.97 4.14 9.18
CA ASP A 83 5.38 4.24 8.77
C ASP A 83 5.59 3.79 7.33
N SER A 84 4.96 2.67 6.92
CA SER A 84 5.05 2.17 5.55
C SER A 84 4.40 3.15 4.57
N ARG A 85 3.25 3.72 4.92
CA ARG A 85 2.54 4.67 4.06
C ARG A 85 3.36 5.92 3.79
N ASP A 86 4.02 6.47 4.81
CA ASP A 86 4.87 7.66 4.68
C ASP A 86 6.05 7.41 3.72
N ILE A 87 6.80 6.33 3.92
CA ILE A 87 8.02 6.05 3.14
C ILE A 87 7.77 5.41 1.77
N THR A 88 6.56 4.98 1.46
CA THR A 88 6.19 4.36 0.18
C THR A 88 5.22 5.24 -0.60
N ILE A 89 3.93 5.21 -0.27
CA ILE A 89 2.89 5.97 -0.98
C ILE A 89 3.16 7.47 -0.88
N GLY A 90 3.45 7.98 0.31
CA GLY A 90 3.77 9.38 0.54
C GLY A 90 5.01 9.84 -0.21
N ALA A 91 6.04 8.99 -0.30
CA ALA A 91 7.24 9.29 -1.08
C ALA A 91 6.95 9.41 -2.59
N ILE A 92 6.11 8.52 -3.14
CA ILE A 92 5.66 8.58 -4.53
C ILE A 92 4.89 9.88 -4.79
N GLU A 93 3.93 10.20 -3.94
CA GLU A 93 3.10 11.40 -4.06
C GLU A 93 3.93 12.68 -3.96
N ASN A 94 4.91 12.73 -3.06
CA ASN A 94 5.83 13.85 -2.91
C ASN A 94 6.72 14.02 -4.16
N ALA A 95 7.25 12.93 -4.71
CA ALA A 95 8.03 12.96 -5.94
C ALA A 95 7.20 13.45 -7.14
N ILE A 96 5.94 13.02 -7.24
CA ILE A 96 5.01 13.49 -8.27
C ILE A 96 4.71 14.98 -8.08
N GLN A 97 4.44 15.44 -6.85
CA GLN A 97 4.18 16.86 -6.57
C GLN A 97 5.38 17.74 -6.91
N GLU A 98 6.59 17.24 -6.64
CA GLU A 98 7.81 17.97 -7.01
C GLU A 98 8.02 18.03 -8.52
N ALA A 99 7.72 16.95 -9.24
CA ALA A 99 7.86 16.88 -10.70
C ALA A 99 6.78 17.69 -11.43
N TYR A 100 5.60 17.81 -10.86
CA TYR A 100 4.44 18.49 -11.47
C TYR A 100 3.86 19.57 -10.56
N PRO A 101 4.60 20.66 -10.27
CA PRO A 101 4.20 21.67 -9.27
C PRO A 101 2.94 22.45 -9.67
N ASP A 102 2.54 22.44 -10.94
CA ASP A 102 1.33 23.10 -11.44
C ASP A 102 0.05 22.28 -11.18
N TYR A 103 0.20 21.01 -10.78
CA TYR A 103 -0.91 20.14 -10.42
C TYR A 103 -1.05 20.03 -8.92
N GLN A 104 -2.29 19.91 -8.45
CA GLN A 104 -2.54 19.51 -7.07
C GLN A 104 -2.56 17.98 -6.98
N VAL A 105 -1.67 17.43 -6.17
CA VAL A 105 -1.58 15.98 -5.99
C VAL A 105 -2.56 15.55 -4.90
N LYS A 106 -3.48 14.68 -5.27
CA LYS A 106 -4.50 14.07 -4.41
C LYS A 106 -4.26 12.58 -4.25
N ARG A 107 -4.84 12.04 -3.20
CA ARG A 107 -4.76 10.61 -2.86
C ARG A 107 -6.14 9.99 -2.88
N ALA A 108 -6.24 8.74 -3.38
CA ALA A 108 -7.32 7.84 -3.04
C ALA A 108 -6.82 6.40 -2.92
N PHE A 109 -7.56 5.59 -2.15
CA PHE A 109 -7.27 4.17 -2.01
C PHE A 109 -8.37 3.33 -2.65
N THR A 110 -7.97 2.17 -3.19
CA THR A 110 -8.91 1.19 -3.74
C THR A 110 -9.44 0.22 -2.69
N SER A 111 -8.70 0.02 -1.59
CA SER A 111 -9.10 -0.90 -0.53
C SER A 111 -9.96 -0.24 0.55
N GLN A 112 -11.26 -0.50 0.53
CA GLN A 112 -12.21 0.01 1.54
C GLN A 112 -11.85 -0.46 2.96
N ILE A 113 -11.36 -1.69 3.10
CA ILE A 113 -10.94 -2.25 4.40
C ILE A 113 -9.82 -1.41 5.03
N ILE A 114 -8.87 -0.93 4.21
CA ILE A 114 -7.77 -0.07 4.69
C ILE A 114 -8.31 1.31 5.05
N ILE A 115 -9.17 1.89 4.23
CA ILE A 115 -9.82 3.19 4.50
C ILE A 115 -10.55 3.15 5.83
N ASP A 116 -11.42 2.16 6.03
CA ASP A 116 -12.19 1.99 7.26
C ASP A 116 -11.28 1.83 8.48
N LYS A 117 -10.23 1.02 8.35
CA LYS A 117 -9.25 0.80 9.44
C LYS A 117 -8.51 2.08 9.83
N LEU A 118 -8.09 2.89 8.86
CA LEU A 118 -7.45 4.19 9.12
C LEU A 118 -8.39 5.17 9.80
N LYS A 119 -9.63 5.21 9.36
CA LYS A 119 -10.67 6.07 9.96
C LYS A 119 -10.97 5.65 11.41
N GLU A 120 -11.18 4.36 11.65
CA GLU A 120 -11.52 3.84 12.98
C GLU A 120 -10.37 3.96 13.97
N ARG A 121 -9.15 3.64 13.55
CA ARG A 121 -7.99 3.61 14.45
C ARG A 121 -7.36 4.99 14.64
N ASP A 122 -7.16 5.74 13.56
CA ASP A 122 -6.33 6.94 13.54
C ASP A 122 -7.14 8.22 13.31
N GLY A 123 -8.43 8.11 12.94
CA GLY A 123 -9.26 9.24 12.56
C GLY A 123 -8.86 9.88 11.23
N ILE A 124 -8.08 9.17 10.40
CA ILE A 124 -7.66 9.64 9.08
C ILE A 124 -8.75 9.26 8.06
N GLU A 125 -9.27 10.26 7.38
CA GLU A 125 -10.24 10.09 6.31
C GLU A 125 -9.51 10.10 4.97
N ILE A 126 -9.47 8.96 4.28
CA ILE A 126 -8.94 8.81 2.92
C ILE A 126 -10.12 8.56 2.00
N ASP A 127 -10.16 9.25 0.87
CA ASP A 127 -11.19 9.03 -0.13
C ASP A 127 -10.97 7.66 -0.83
N ASN A 128 -12.05 6.96 -1.13
CA ASN A 128 -12.03 5.90 -2.14
C ASN A 128 -12.07 6.53 -3.54
N VAL A 129 -12.02 5.70 -4.59
CA VAL A 129 -11.95 6.18 -5.98
C VAL A 129 -13.16 7.05 -6.32
N THR A 130 -14.37 6.58 -6.02
CA THR A 130 -15.61 7.32 -6.29
C THR A 130 -15.65 8.65 -5.53
N GLU A 131 -15.30 8.66 -4.24
CA GLU A 131 -15.28 9.86 -3.42
C GLU A 131 -14.28 10.90 -3.94
N ALA A 132 -13.09 10.48 -4.34
CA ALA A 132 -12.08 11.37 -4.91
C ALA A 132 -12.52 11.95 -6.26
N LEU A 133 -13.12 11.14 -7.14
CA LEU A 133 -13.64 11.61 -8.42
C LEU A 133 -14.82 12.56 -8.26
N ASP A 134 -15.74 12.27 -7.36
CA ASP A 134 -16.87 13.17 -7.03
C ASP A 134 -16.37 14.49 -6.44
N ARG A 135 -15.34 14.46 -5.59
CA ARG A 135 -14.69 15.65 -5.05
C ARG A 135 -14.07 16.48 -6.17
N ALA A 136 -13.30 15.87 -7.07
CA ALA A 136 -12.70 16.55 -8.21
C ALA A 136 -13.75 17.24 -9.11
N VAL A 137 -14.87 16.57 -9.36
CA VAL A 137 -16.01 17.17 -10.10
C VAL A 137 -16.62 18.35 -9.35
N ASN A 138 -16.84 18.22 -8.04
CA ASN A 138 -17.41 19.27 -7.20
C ASN A 138 -16.50 20.49 -7.07
N ASP A 139 -15.18 20.27 -7.03
CA ASP A 139 -14.14 21.32 -6.99
C ASP A 139 -13.97 22.04 -8.35
N GLY A 140 -14.61 21.53 -9.38
CA GLY A 140 -14.57 22.14 -10.73
C GLY A 140 -13.25 21.86 -11.45
N VAL A 141 -12.59 20.75 -11.15
CA VAL A 141 -11.39 20.28 -11.87
C VAL A 141 -11.74 20.11 -13.35
N LYS A 142 -10.90 20.66 -14.22
CA LYS A 142 -11.05 20.55 -15.68
C LYS A 142 -10.11 19.53 -16.30
N THR A 143 -8.88 19.48 -15.76
CA THR A 143 -7.88 18.51 -16.21
C THR A 143 -7.55 17.57 -15.06
N LEU A 144 -7.93 16.32 -15.23
CA LEU A 144 -7.63 15.25 -14.28
C LEU A 144 -6.58 14.31 -14.88
N VAL A 145 -5.47 14.13 -14.18
CA VAL A 145 -4.49 13.08 -14.48
C VAL A 145 -4.59 12.05 -13.35
N VAL A 146 -4.78 10.79 -13.70
CA VAL A 146 -4.85 9.69 -12.73
C VAL A 146 -3.60 8.84 -12.85
N GLN A 147 -2.85 8.71 -11.77
CA GLN A 147 -1.65 7.87 -11.69
C GLN A 147 -1.87 6.71 -10.73
N PRO A 148 -2.14 5.51 -11.24
CA PRO A 148 -2.16 4.30 -10.42
C PRO A 148 -0.74 3.95 -9.94
N THR A 149 -0.61 3.48 -8.70
CA THR A 149 0.65 2.92 -8.18
C THR A 149 0.71 1.40 -8.31
N HIS A 150 -0.20 0.82 -9.05
CA HIS A 150 -0.27 -0.62 -9.29
C HIS A 150 1.00 -1.11 -10.01
N LEU A 151 1.47 -2.28 -9.61
CA LEU A 151 2.68 -2.87 -10.19
C LEU A 151 2.43 -3.36 -11.63
N MET A 152 1.22 -3.86 -11.90
CA MET A 152 0.86 -4.53 -13.15
C MET A 152 -0.62 -4.30 -13.51
N ASN A 153 -0.98 -4.63 -14.74
CA ASN A 153 -2.37 -4.65 -15.21
C ASN A 153 -3.06 -5.93 -14.69
N GLY A 154 -3.50 -5.89 -13.43
CA GLY A 154 -4.29 -6.92 -12.76
C GLY A 154 -5.79 -6.57 -12.70
N TYR A 155 -6.55 -7.36 -11.94
CA TYR A 155 -8.00 -7.15 -11.78
C TYR A 155 -8.31 -5.75 -11.21
N GLU A 156 -7.61 -5.31 -10.18
CA GLU A 156 -7.83 -4.01 -9.54
C GLU A 156 -7.60 -2.83 -10.50
N TYR A 157 -6.57 -2.92 -11.37
CA TYR A 157 -6.34 -1.88 -12.37
C TYR A 157 -7.44 -1.89 -13.44
N THR A 158 -7.95 -3.06 -13.83
CA THR A 158 -9.06 -3.18 -14.78
C THR A 158 -10.34 -2.58 -14.20
N ASP A 159 -10.68 -2.92 -12.96
CA ASP A 159 -11.85 -2.38 -12.26
C ASP A 159 -11.76 -0.85 -12.13
N LEU A 160 -10.55 -0.34 -11.86
CA LEU A 160 -10.28 1.09 -11.83
C LEU A 160 -10.56 1.76 -13.18
N LEU A 161 -10.13 1.16 -14.29
CA LEU A 161 -10.40 1.71 -15.62
C LEU A 161 -11.89 1.78 -15.93
N ASP A 162 -12.65 0.76 -15.55
CA ASP A 162 -14.10 0.70 -15.73
C ASP A 162 -14.80 1.80 -14.91
N GLU A 163 -14.35 2.07 -13.69
CA GLU A 163 -14.87 3.16 -12.86
C GLU A 163 -14.55 4.52 -13.48
N LEU A 164 -13.31 4.76 -13.88
CA LEU A 164 -12.87 6.01 -14.51
C LEU A 164 -13.62 6.31 -15.83
N ASP A 165 -13.98 5.26 -16.60
CA ASP A 165 -14.77 5.43 -17.83
C ASP A 165 -16.14 6.08 -17.57
N THR A 166 -16.71 5.89 -16.38
CA THR A 166 -17.99 6.53 -16.00
C THR A 166 -17.87 8.02 -15.77
N TYR A 167 -16.65 8.53 -15.54
CA TYR A 167 -16.36 9.95 -15.29
C TYR A 167 -15.76 10.69 -16.49
N LYS A 168 -15.49 10.01 -17.60
CA LYS A 168 -14.78 10.61 -18.77
C LYS A 168 -15.40 11.89 -19.29
N ASP A 169 -16.73 12.04 -19.23
CA ASP A 169 -17.47 13.20 -19.71
C ASP A 169 -17.63 14.30 -18.65
N LYS A 170 -17.06 14.12 -17.43
CA LYS A 170 -17.14 15.08 -16.34
C LYS A 170 -16.01 16.10 -16.35
N PHE A 171 -14.92 15.81 -17.06
CA PHE A 171 -13.72 16.65 -17.15
C PHE A 171 -13.50 17.09 -18.60
N ASP A 172 -12.89 18.27 -18.80
CA ASP A 172 -12.47 18.71 -20.13
C ASP A 172 -11.37 17.78 -20.70
N LYS A 173 -10.53 17.27 -19.79
CA LYS A 173 -9.46 16.31 -20.11
C LYS A 173 -9.25 15.35 -18.96
N ILE A 174 -9.21 14.06 -19.28
CA ILE A 174 -8.76 13.00 -18.38
C ILE A 174 -7.61 12.23 -19.04
N ALA A 175 -6.56 11.93 -18.28
CA ALA A 175 -5.47 11.06 -18.70
C ALA A 175 -5.18 10.06 -17.58
N ILE A 176 -4.89 8.83 -17.95
CA ILE A 176 -4.65 7.73 -17.01
C ILE A 176 -3.27 7.16 -17.32
N GLY A 177 -2.43 7.06 -16.28
CA GLY A 177 -1.12 6.42 -16.36
C GLY A 177 -1.21 4.91 -16.38
N ASP A 178 -0.21 4.28 -16.98
CA ASP A 178 -0.05 2.83 -16.96
C ASP A 178 0.47 2.33 -15.60
N PRO A 179 0.29 1.04 -15.28
CA PRO A 179 0.98 0.39 -14.16
C PRO A 179 2.50 0.40 -14.35
N LEU A 180 3.23 0.23 -13.24
CA LEU A 180 4.70 0.35 -13.20
C LEU A 180 5.42 -0.58 -14.18
N LEU A 181 4.99 -1.85 -14.31
CA LEU A 181 5.63 -2.85 -15.17
C LEU A 181 4.80 -3.07 -16.45
N THR A 182 4.90 -2.16 -17.41
CA THR A 182 4.14 -2.19 -18.67
C THR A 182 5.06 -2.37 -19.88
N SER A 183 6.02 -1.47 -20.07
CA SER A 183 6.95 -1.50 -21.21
C SER A 183 8.29 -2.16 -20.87
N ASP A 184 9.08 -2.53 -21.89
CA ASP A 184 10.43 -3.07 -21.66
C ASP A 184 11.36 -2.05 -21.01
N GLU A 185 11.14 -0.77 -21.26
CA GLU A 185 11.85 0.32 -20.63
C GLU A 185 11.54 0.41 -19.13
N ASP A 186 10.28 0.18 -18.74
CA ASP A 186 9.88 0.17 -17.33
C ASP A 186 10.56 -0.96 -16.57
N PHE A 187 10.59 -2.17 -17.15
CA PHE A 187 11.30 -3.30 -16.54
C PHE A 187 12.76 -3.00 -16.29
N LYS A 188 13.46 -2.36 -17.27
CA LYS A 188 14.85 -1.96 -17.10
C LYS A 188 15.02 -0.88 -16.04
N ALA A 189 14.13 0.10 -16.02
CA ALA A 189 14.15 1.18 -15.01
C ALA A 189 13.95 0.61 -13.61
N VAL A 190 13.01 -0.32 -13.43
CA VAL A 190 12.79 -0.99 -12.15
C VAL A 190 14.01 -1.84 -11.75
N VAL A 191 14.60 -2.61 -12.67
CA VAL A 191 15.84 -3.36 -12.41
C VAL A 191 16.94 -2.42 -11.94
N GLN A 192 17.16 -1.30 -12.63
CA GLN A 192 18.17 -0.31 -12.25
C GLN A 192 17.89 0.27 -10.85
N ALA A 193 16.63 0.58 -10.54
CA ALA A 193 16.24 1.14 -9.24
C ALA A 193 16.53 0.14 -8.10
N ILE A 194 16.01 -1.09 -8.19
CA ILE A 194 16.15 -2.07 -7.12
C ILE A 194 17.61 -2.54 -6.93
N THR A 195 18.39 -2.65 -8.00
CA THR A 195 19.80 -3.04 -7.92
C THR A 195 20.67 -1.91 -7.38
N SER A 196 20.35 -0.65 -7.70
CA SER A 196 21.01 0.52 -7.13
C SER A 196 20.81 0.60 -5.62
N GLU A 197 19.56 0.46 -5.15
CA GLU A 197 19.23 0.53 -3.72
C GLU A 197 19.82 -0.62 -2.90
N THR A 198 19.95 -1.79 -3.50
CA THR A 198 20.50 -2.97 -2.82
C THR A 198 22.01 -3.17 -3.04
N SER A 199 22.66 -2.29 -3.77
CA SER A 199 24.08 -2.40 -4.14
C SER A 199 25.04 -2.58 -2.96
N SER A 200 24.69 -2.03 -1.78
CA SER A 200 25.51 -2.19 -0.57
C SER A 200 25.48 -3.61 0.01
N TYR A 201 24.50 -4.42 -0.38
CA TYR A 201 24.35 -5.83 0.03
C TYR A 201 24.87 -6.81 -1.02
N ASP A 202 25.16 -6.32 -2.24
CA ASP A 202 25.58 -7.11 -3.37
C ASP A 202 27.10 -7.30 -3.37
N ASP A 203 27.55 -8.45 -2.88
CA ASP A 203 28.94 -8.88 -2.92
C ASP A 203 29.20 -9.95 -4.01
N GLY A 204 28.22 -10.17 -4.89
CA GLY A 204 28.24 -11.19 -5.94
C GLY A 204 28.09 -12.64 -5.44
N GLN A 205 27.91 -12.87 -4.14
CA GLN A 205 27.73 -14.20 -3.53
C GLN A 205 26.46 -14.26 -2.67
N THR A 206 26.05 -13.14 -2.11
CA THR A 206 24.79 -13.01 -1.35
C THR A 206 23.60 -13.02 -2.30
N ALA A 207 22.62 -13.90 -2.06
CA ALA A 207 21.36 -13.88 -2.80
C ALA A 207 20.50 -12.71 -2.33
N ILE A 208 20.08 -11.87 -3.28
CA ILE A 208 19.16 -10.76 -3.03
C ILE A 208 17.79 -11.16 -3.57
N CYS A 209 16.81 -11.29 -2.67
CA CYS A 209 15.49 -11.80 -2.99
C CYS A 209 14.43 -10.71 -2.80
N PHE A 210 13.64 -10.48 -3.84
CA PHE A 210 12.45 -9.64 -3.78
C PHE A 210 11.20 -10.51 -3.77
N MET A 211 10.26 -10.19 -2.90
CA MET A 211 9.01 -10.95 -2.78
C MET A 211 7.83 -10.07 -3.21
N GLY A 212 7.13 -10.51 -4.26
CA GLY A 212 5.84 -9.97 -4.65
C GLY A 212 4.68 -10.76 -4.04
N HIS A 213 3.49 -10.21 -4.11
CA HIS A 213 2.29 -10.92 -3.65
C HIS A 213 1.96 -12.09 -4.57
N GLY A 214 2.04 -11.89 -5.88
CA GLY A 214 1.51 -12.81 -6.87
C GLY A 214 0.06 -12.46 -7.23
N THR A 215 -0.47 -13.09 -8.25
CA THR A 215 -1.87 -12.94 -8.68
C THR A 215 -2.29 -14.12 -9.56
N GLU A 216 -3.57 -14.48 -9.52
CA GLU A 216 -4.15 -15.47 -10.45
C GLU A 216 -4.40 -14.89 -11.86
N ALA A 217 -4.24 -13.58 -12.06
CA ALA A 217 -4.39 -12.95 -13.36
C ALA A 217 -3.23 -13.30 -14.31
N ASP A 218 -3.46 -13.22 -15.63
CA ASP A 218 -2.43 -13.45 -16.66
C ASP A 218 -1.22 -12.50 -16.49
N SER A 219 -1.43 -11.35 -15.88
CA SER A 219 -0.38 -10.37 -15.55
C SER A 219 0.64 -10.89 -14.53
N ASN A 220 0.41 -12.04 -13.88
CA ASN A 220 1.42 -12.68 -13.03
C ASN A 220 2.75 -12.94 -13.76
N SER A 221 2.69 -13.07 -15.08
CA SER A 221 3.87 -13.20 -15.96
C SER A 221 4.87 -12.06 -15.85
N VAL A 222 4.49 -10.88 -15.30
CA VAL A 222 5.43 -9.75 -15.09
C VAL A 222 6.55 -10.11 -14.12
N TYR A 223 6.30 -10.98 -13.13
CA TYR A 223 7.34 -11.43 -12.21
C TYR A 223 8.41 -12.25 -12.92
N THR A 224 7.98 -13.15 -13.81
CA THR A 224 8.90 -13.92 -14.67
C THR A 224 9.72 -12.98 -15.57
N LYS A 225 9.05 -12.01 -16.23
CA LYS A 225 9.72 -11.05 -17.09
C LYS A 225 10.72 -10.17 -16.32
N LEU A 226 10.40 -9.78 -15.09
CA LEU A 226 11.32 -9.01 -14.24
C LEU A 226 12.56 -9.85 -13.90
N GLN A 227 12.38 -11.13 -13.56
CA GLN A 227 13.51 -12.06 -13.34
C GLN A 227 14.36 -12.23 -14.60
N GLU A 228 13.75 -12.39 -15.76
CA GLU A 228 14.47 -12.50 -17.05
C GLU A 228 15.25 -11.22 -17.35
N THR A 229 14.69 -10.06 -17.04
CA THR A 229 15.36 -8.78 -17.22
C THR A 229 16.56 -8.65 -16.30
N LEU A 230 16.45 -8.98 -14.99
CA LEU A 230 17.56 -9.03 -14.05
C LEU A 230 18.71 -9.92 -14.58
N THR A 231 18.37 -11.13 -15.01
CA THR A 231 19.36 -12.08 -15.54
C THR A 231 20.05 -11.56 -16.80
N SER A 232 19.28 -10.95 -17.72
CA SER A 232 19.82 -10.41 -18.96
C SER A 232 20.73 -9.19 -18.78
N GLU A 233 20.51 -8.43 -17.70
CA GLU A 233 21.36 -7.28 -17.31
C GLU A 233 22.57 -7.72 -16.44
N GLY A 234 22.71 -9.03 -16.15
CA GLY A 234 23.88 -9.61 -15.48
C GLY A 234 23.75 -9.78 -13.96
N TYR A 235 22.57 -9.59 -13.41
CA TYR A 235 22.29 -9.75 -11.96
C TYR A 235 21.88 -11.20 -11.64
N GLU A 236 22.86 -12.12 -11.64
CA GLU A 236 22.61 -13.56 -11.49
C GLU A 236 22.27 -13.99 -10.04
N ASN A 237 22.60 -13.15 -9.05
CA ASN A 237 22.33 -13.39 -7.63
C ASN A 237 21.05 -12.68 -7.13
N TYR A 238 20.25 -12.11 -8.03
CA TYR A 238 18.96 -11.46 -7.75
C TYR A 238 17.81 -12.39 -8.13
N TYR A 239 16.84 -12.51 -7.23
CA TYR A 239 15.73 -13.44 -7.37
C TYR A 239 14.40 -12.76 -7.09
N ILE A 240 13.43 -13.03 -7.96
CA ILE A 240 12.03 -12.60 -7.78
C ILE A 240 11.20 -13.82 -7.37
N GLY A 241 10.49 -13.72 -6.25
CA GLY A 241 9.54 -14.72 -5.78
C GLY A 241 8.18 -14.09 -5.51
N THR A 242 7.16 -14.93 -5.38
CA THR A 242 5.80 -14.52 -5.02
C THR A 242 5.29 -15.36 -3.86
N VAL A 243 4.37 -14.79 -3.07
CA VAL A 243 3.70 -15.51 -1.97
C VAL A 243 2.64 -16.44 -2.54
N GLU A 244 1.90 -15.95 -3.53
CA GLU A 244 0.91 -16.70 -4.30
C GLU A 244 1.44 -16.94 -5.71
N ALA A 245 1.14 -18.13 -6.25
CA ALA A 245 1.70 -18.54 -7.54
C ALA A 245 0.82 -18.11 -8.70
#